data_685c51514c6a04f6fdc9985fa216d049
#
_entry.id   685c51514c6a04f6fdc9985fa216d049
#
_cell.length_a   1.000
_cell.length_b   1.000
_cell.length_c   1.000
_cell.angle_alpha   90.00
_cell.angle_beta   90.00
_cell.angle_gamma   90.00
#
_symmetry.space_group_name_H-M   'P 1'
#
loop_
_entity.id
_entity.type
_entity.pdbx_description
1 polymer ?
#
loop_
_entity_poly.entity_id
_entity_poly.type
_entity_poly.pdbx_seq_one_letter_code
_entity_poly.pdbx_strand_id
1 'polypeptide(L)'
;MNDQERYDNGMQVRRAVLGDAHVDRSLSRINDFNDDFQNFITRFAWGDVWTRPGLTRHMRSMVTLSLLIALNRGDEFRMHVRAAFNNGVTREEMKELFLHAALYCGLPAANQAIHDAEKVFAEMEAANPGSTTRARDGAQG
;
A
#
# COMPACT_ATOMS: atom_id res chain seq x y z
N MET A 1 -9.85 -21.39 12.13
CA MET A 1 -10.54 -20.32 11.37
C MET A 1 -11.18 -20.92 10.15
N ASN A 2 -12.49 -20.73 9.98
CA ASN A 2 -13.17 -21.21 8.79
C ASN A 2 -12.98 -20.20 7.62
N ASP A 3 -13.44 -20.60 6.44
CA ASP A 3 -13.22 -19.83 5.22
C ASP A 3 -13.93 -18.46 5.24
N GLN A 4 -15.13 -18.42 5.84
CA GLN A 4 -15.87 -17.16 5.97
C GLN A 4 -15.18 -16.19 6.92
N GLU A 5 -14.68 -16.68 8.05
CA GLU A 5 -13.91 -15.85 8.99
C GLU A 5 -12.64 -15.32 8.36
N ARG A 6 -11.96 -16.14 7.54
CA ARG A 6 -10.77 -15.71 6.81
C ARG A 6 -11.10 -14.56 5.86
N TYR A 7 -12.20 -14.68 5.13
CA TYR A 7 -12.68 -13.64 4.23
C TYR A 7 -13.01 -12.35 4.99
N ASP A 8 -13.78 -12.47 6.07
CA ASP A 8 -14.21 -11.30 6.86
C ASP A 8 -13.02 -10.57 7.48
N ASN A 9 -12.10 -11.31 8.04
CA ASN A 9 -10.87 -10.75 8.62
C ASN A 9 -10.01 -10.10 7.53
N GLY A 10 -9.91 -10.76 6.38
CA GLY A 10 -9.19 -10.23 5.24
C GLY A 10 -9.79 -8.93 4.71
N MET A 11 -11.10 -8.87 4.61
CA MET A 11 -11.80 -7.65 4.16
C MET A 11 -11.57 -6.51 5.14
N GLN A 12 -11.62 -6.78 6.44
CA GLN A 12 -11.36 -5.76 7.47
C GLN A 12 -9.95 -5.19 7.34
N VAL A 13 -8.94 -6.05 7.18
CA VAL A 13 -7.55 -5.62 7.02
C VAL A 13 -7.35 -4.88 5.70
N ARG A 14 -7.91 -5.40 4.61
CA ARG A 14 -7.84 -4.77 3.30
C ARG A 14 -8.35 -3.34 3.34
N ARG A 15 -9.49 -3.11 3.99
CA ARG A 15 -10.08 -1.78 4.16
C ARG A 15 -9.21 -0.87 5.02
N ALA A 16 -8.65 -1.40 6.11
CA ALA A 16 -7.78 -0.61 6.98
C ALA A 16 -6.49 -0.18 6.27
N VAL A 17 -5.93 -1.05 5.43
CA VAL A 17 -4.67 -0.78 4.72
C VAL A 17 -4.88 0.08 3.47
N LEU A 18 -5.83 -0.29 2.62
CA LEU A 18 -6.04 0.38 1.32
C LEU A 18 -7.01 1.55 1.40
N GLY A 19 -7.85 1.60 2.43
CA GLY A 19 -8.91 2.60 2.56
C GLY A 19 -10.23 2.12 1.96
N ASP A 20 -11.33 2.54 2.56
CA ASP A 20 -12.66 2.12 2.13
C ASP A 20 -12.99 2.53 0.70
N ALA A 21 -12.62 3.75 0.31
CA ALA A 21 -12.91 4.25 -1.03
C ALA A 21 -12.26 3.39 -2.12
N HIS A 22 -11.00 3.00 -1.92
CA HIS A 22 -10.31 2.14 -2.87
C HIS A 22 -10.95 0.75 -2.96
N VAL A 23 -11.25 0.16 -1.80
CA VAL A 23 -11.87 -1.18 -1.74
C VAL A 23 -13.25 -1.15 -2.37
N ASP A 24 -14.06 -0.12 -2.08
CA ASP A 24 -15.39 0.00 -2.67
C ASP A 24 -15.33 0.11 -4.20
N ARG A 25 -14.36 0.85 -4.74
CA ARG A 25 -14.14 0.91 -6.19
C ARG A 25 -13.80 -0.45 -6.76
N SER A 26 -12.92 -1.21 -6.08
CA SER A 26 -12.56 -2.56 -6.51
C SER A 26 -13.76 -3.50 -6.49
N LEU A 27 -14.57 -3.45 -5.42
CA LEU A 27 -15.76 -4.28 -5.29
C LEU A 27 -16.80 -3.94 -6.36
N SER A 28 -16.92 -2.66 -6.75
CA SER A 28 -17.86 -2.24 -7.78
C SER A 28 -17.50 -2.75 -9.17
N ARG A 29 -16.27 -3.21 -9.36
CA ARG A 29 -15.76 -3.73 -10.64
C ARG A 29 -15.76 -5.26 -10.69
N ILE A 30 -16.23 -5.93 -9.64
CA ILE A 30 -16.28 -7.39 -9.60
C ILE A 30 -17.29 -7.89 -10.63
N ASN A 31 -16.88 -8.93 -11.38
CA ASN A 31 -17.66 -9.61 -12.38
C ASN A 31 -17.29 -11.09 -12.38
N ASP A 32 -17.90 -11.89 -13.25
CA ASP A 32 -17.68 -13.33 -13.32
C ASP A 32 -16.25 -13.72 -13.77
N PHE A 33 -15.51 -12.80 -14.36
CA PHE A 33 -14.13 -13.05 -14.79
C PHE A 33 -13.12 -12.86 -13.64
N ASN A 34 -13.33 -11.87 -12.79
CA ASN A 34 -12.34 -11.50 -11.76
C ASN A 34 -12.74 -11.86 -10.32
N ASP A 35 -13.95 -12.37 -10.09
CA ASP A 35 -14.47 -12.61 -8.74
C ASP A 35 -13.63 -13.63 -7.97
N ASP A 36 -13.22 -14.73 -8.61
CA ASP A 36 -12.38 -15.74 -7.96
C ASP A 36 -11.04 -15.15 -7.50
N PHE A 37 -10.45 -14.32 -8.34
CA PHE A 37 -9.19 -13.65 -8.00
C PHE A 37 -9.37 -12.68 -6.84
N GLN A 38 -10.44 -11.88 -6.85
CA GLN A 38 -10.73 -10.95 -5.76
C GLN A 38 -10.98 -11.69 -4.45
N ASN A 39 -11.70 -12.80 -4.49
CA ASN A 39 -11.92 -13.65 -3.32
C ASN A 39 -10.61 -14.28 -2.83
N PHE A 40 -9.77 -14.74 -3.74
CA PHE A 40 -8.47 -15.32 -3.42
C PHE A 40 -7.59 -14.31 -2.68
N ILE A 41 -7.43 -13.10 -3.21
CA ILE A 41 -6.57 -12.10 -2.57
C ILE A 41 -7.13 -11.64 -1.22
N THR A 42 -8.46 -11.54 -1.09
CA THR A 42 -9.07 -11.14 0.18
C THR A 42 -8.82 -12.20 1.26
N ARG A 43 -8.97 -13.49 0.92
CA ARG A 43 -8.75 -14.57 1.89
C ARG A 43 -7.27 -14.76 2.22
N PHE A 44 -6.42 -14.83 1.21
CA PHE A 44 -5.05 -15.28 1.42
C PHE A 44 -4.06 -14.14 1.61
N ALA A 45 -4.09 -13.11 0.77
CA ALA A 45 -3.19 -11.98 0.96
C ALA A 45 -3.58 -11.19 2.21
N TRP A 46 -4.82 -10.77 2.28
CA TRP A 46 -5.30 -9.91 3.38
C TRP A 46 -5.67 -10.70 4.62
N GLY A 47 -6.28 -11.88 4.43
CA GLY A 47 -6.74 -12.72 5.54
C GLY A 47 -5.65 -13.55 6.18
N ASP A 48 -4.74 -14.14 5.40
CA ASP A 48 -3.71 -15.02 5.94
C ASP A 48 -2.36 -14.33 6.16
N VAL A 49 -1.95 -13.40 5.30
CA VAL A 49 -0.62 -12.82 5.37
C VAL A 49 -0.60 -11.48 6.12
N TRP A 50 -1.42 -10.53 5.70
CA TRP A 50 -1.41 -9.20 6.30
C TRP A 50 -1.93 -9.16 7.74
N THR A 51 -2.65 -10.19 8.17
CA THR A 51 -3.11 -10.34 9.56
C THR A 51 -2.04 -10.88 10.50
N ARG A 52 -0.92 -11.41 9.95
CA ARG A 52 0.10 -12.06 10.78
C ARG A 52 0.83 -11.03 11.65
N PRO A 53 1.08 -11.36 12.94
CA PRO A 53 1.75 -10.43 13.86
C PRO A 53 3.27 -10.35 13.70
N GLY A 54 3.87 -11.20 12.86
CA GLY A 54 5.32 -11.27 12.71
C GLY A 54 5.98 -10.01 12.16
N LEU A 55 5.24 -9.22 11.36
CA LEU A 55 5.66 -7.90 10.92
C LEU A 55 4.51 -6.92 11.16
N THR A 56 4.83 -5.70 11.52
CA THR A 56 3.82 -4.64 11.63
C THR A 56 3.30 -4.27 10.23
N ARG A 57 2.14 -3.66 10.16
CA ARG A 57 1.61 -3.14 8.88
C ARG A 57 2.54 -2.08 8.28
N HIS A 58 3.17 -1.28 9.13
CA HIS A 58 4.20 -0.32 8.71
C HIS A 58 5.32 -1.02 7.95
N MET A 59 5.89 -2.07 8.53
CA MET A 59 6.97 -2.83 7.90
C MET A 59 6.50 -3.53 6.63
N ARG A 60 5.30 -4.09 6.63
CA ARG A 60 4.73 -4.72 5.43
C ARG A 60 4.59 -3.72 4.28
N SER A 61 4.16 -2.50 4.57
CA SER A 61 4.09 -1.44 3.56
C SER A 61 5.47 -1.10 3.00
N MET A 62 6.49 -0.99 3.85
CA MET A 62 7.86 -0.72 3.41
C MET A 62 8.39 -1.83 2.49
N VAL A 63 8.17 -3.08 2.88
CA VAL A 63 8.55 -4.25 2.08
C VAL A 63 7.81 -4.25 0.74
N THR A 64 6.50 -4.00 0.78
CA THR A 64 5.67 -3.97 -0.43
C THR A 64 6.17 -2.92 -1.42
N LEU A 65 6.43 -1.70 -0.95
CA LEU A 65 6.95 -0.63 -1.81
C LEU A 65 8.25 -1.04 -2.48
N SER A 66 9.18 -1.63 -1.73
CA SER A 66 10.48 -2.03 -2.28
C SER A 66 10.33 -3.14 -3.34
N LEU A 67 9.46 -4.11 -3.10
CA LEU A 67 9.20 -5.18 -4.06
C LEU A 67 8.56 -4.66 -5.35
N LEU A 68 7.62 -3.71 -5.23
CA LEU A 68 6.96 -3.14 -6.39
C LEU A 68 7.90 -2.28 -7.23
N ILE A 69 8.86 -1.60 -6.59
CA ILE A 69 9.95 -0.90 -7.30
C ILE A 69 10.78 -1.92 -8.08
N ALA A 70 11.22 -2.99 -7.43
CA ALA A 70 12.07 -4.00 -8.04
C ALA A 70 11.40 -4.69 -9.23
N LEU A 71 10.08 -4.92 -9.13
CA LEU A 71 9.30 -5.61 -10.16
C LEU A 71 8.72 -4.67 -11.22
N ASN A 72 8.94 -3.38 -11.10
CA ASN A 72 8.42 -2.34 -12.02
C ASN A 72 6.89 -2.38 -12.13
N ARG A 73 6.19 -2.47 -10.99
CA ARG A 73 4.73 -2.50 -10.94
C ARG A 73 4.18 -1.12 -10.56
N GLY A 74 4.21 -0.20 -11.53
CA GLY A 74 3.89 1.22 -11.30
C GLY A 74 2.49 1.49 -10.76
N ASP A 75 1.47 0.83 -11.28
CA ASP A 75 0.08 1.05 -10.84
C ASP A 75 -0.10 0.62 -9.38
N GLU A 76 0.37 -0.60 -9.04
CA GLU A 76 0.31 -1.12 -7.69
C GLU A 76 1.20 -0.30 -6.75
N PHE A 77 2.36 0.15 -7.24
CA PHE A 77 3.26 1.01 -6.47
C PHE A 77 2.55 2.31 -6.05
N ARG A 78 1.90 2.99 -6.99
CA ARG A 78 1.19 4.24 -6.67
C ARG A 78 0.07 4.00 -5.66
N MET A 79 -0.68 2.91 -5.81
CA MET A 79 -1.71 2.53 -4.85
C MET A 79 -1.11 2.31 -3.46
N HIS A 80 0.00 1.60 -3.37
CA HIS A 80 0.64 1.30 -2.09
C HIS A 80 1.39 2.48 -1.49
N VAL A 81 1.79 3.49 -2.27
CA VAL A 81 2.26 4.77 -1.72
C VAL A 81 1.14 5.42 -0.89
N ARG A 82 -0.09 5.47 -1.43
CA ARG A 82 -1.25 5.98 -0.69
C ARG A 82 -1.52 5.15 0.56
N ALA A 83 -1.57 3.84 0.39
CA ALA A 83 -1.85 2.90 1.48
C ALA A 83 -0.81 2.98 2.59
N ALA A 84 0.44 3.24 2.27
CA ALA A 84 1.53 3.31 3.24
C ALA A 84 1.27 4.37 4.31
N PHE A 85 0.66 5.50 3.94
CA PHE A 85 0.29 6.52 4.92
C PHE A 85 -0.72 6.01 5.93
N ASN A 86 -1.64 5.13 5.52
CA ASN A 86 -2.60 4.50 6.44
C ASN A 86 -1.91 3.60 7.46
N ASN A 87 -0.71 3.13 7.14
CA ASN A 87 0.06 2.22 7.99
C ASN A 87 1.21 2.93 8.71
N GLY A 88 1.20 4.27 8.73
CA GLY A 88 2.16 5.06 9.48
C GLY A 88 3.50 5.30 8.80
N VAL A 89 3.63 4.95 7.52
CA VAL A 89 4.87 5.25 6.77
C VAL A 89 4.90 6.74 6.44
N THR A 90 6.05 7.37 6.63
CA THR A 90 6.24 8.80 6.38
C THR A 90 6.93 9.04 5.05
N ARG A 91 6.83 10.28 4.56
CA ARG A 91 7.56 10.68 3.35
C ARG A 91 9.08 10.53 3.52
N GLU A 92 9.57 10.85 4.71
CA GLU A 92 10.99 10.71 5.04
C GLU A 92 11.44 9.26 4.96
N GLU A 93 10.60 8.35 5.45
CA GLU A 93 10.90 6.91 5.35
C GLU A 93 10.88 6.44 3.91
N MET A 94 9.93 6.92 3.11
CA MET A 94 9.89 6.62 1.69
C MET A 94 11.13 7.12 0.97
N LYS A 95 11.58 8.34 1.29
CA LYS A 95 12.80 8.91 0.74
C LYS A 95 14.00 8.00 0.99
N GLU A 96 14.15 7.55 2.22
CA GLU A 96 15.23 6.65 2.60
C GLU A 96 15.11 5.30 1.91
N LEU A 97 13.89 4.76 1.81
CA LEU A 97 13.64 3.51 1.10
C LEU A 97 14.03 3.62 -0.38
N PHE A 98 13.66 4.72 -1.03
CA PHE A 98 13.95 4.91 -2.47
C PHE A 98 15.45 5.06 -2.73
N LEU A 99 16.17 5.75 -1.83
CA LEU A 99 17.62 5.81 -1.90
C LEU A 99 18.26 4.43 -1.75
N HIS A 100 17.76 3.66 -0.80
CA HIS A 100 18.25 2.29 -0.57
C HIS A 100 17.94 1.40 -1.78
N ALA A 101 16.73 1.47 -2.31
CA ALA A 101 16.30 0.70 -3.48
C ALA A 101 17.15 1.01 -4.71
N ALA A 102 17.63 2.24 -4.84
CA ALA A 102 18.50 2.62 -5.97
C ALA A 102 19.77 1.78 -6.04
N LEU A 103 20.27 1.33 -4.89
CA LEU A 103 21.47 0.49 -4.82
C LEU A 103 21.24 -0.91 -5.40
N TYR A 104 20.05 -1.46 -5.20
CA TYR A 104 19.74 -2.85 -5.55
C TYR A 104 18.89 -2.98 -6.81
N CYS A 105 18.09 -1.96 -7.13
CA CYS A 105 17.17 -1.99 -8.27
C CYS A 105 17.67 -1.15 -9.45
N GLY A 106 18.65 -0.27 -9.23
CA GLY A 106 19.19 0.62 -10.24
C GLY A 106 18.53 2.01 -10.23
N LEU A 107 19.26 2.99 -10.78
CA LEU A 107 18.83 4.39 -10.79
C LEU A 107 17.54 4.60 -11.58
N PRO A 108 17.35 3.97 -12.76
CA PRO A 108 16.10 4.19 -13.49
C PRO A 108 14.84 3.77 -12.72
N ALA A 109 14.90 2.63 -12.02
CA ALA A 109 13.77 2.16 -11.21
C ALA A 109 13.48 3.12 -10.05
N ALA A 110 14.52 3.56 -9.34
CA ALA A 110 14.38 4.51 -8.24
C ALA A 110 13.86 5.86 -8.73
N ASN A 111 14.35 6.34 -9.86
CA ASN A 111 13.91 7.60 -10.45
C ASN A 111 12.41 7.54 -10.79
N GLN A 112 11.96 6.45 -11.39
CA GLN A 112 10.54 6.25 -11.69
C GLN A 112 9.69 6.23 -10.42
N ALA A 113 10.19 5.55 -9.37
CA ALA A 113 9.49 5.49 -8.09
C ALA A 113 9.32 6.89 -7.47
N ILE A 114 10.36 7.72 -7.52
CA ILE A 114 10.31 9.09 -7.01
C ILE A 114 9.26 9.90 -7.76
N HIS A 115 9.27 9.85 -9.09
CA HIS A 115 8.29 10.56 -9.91
C HIS A 115 6.87 10.10 -9.64
N ASP A 116 6.65 8.79 -9.53
CA ASP A 116 5.33 8.24 -9.25
C ASP A 116 4.85 8.65 -7.85
N ALA A 117 5.74 8.61 -6.86
CA ALA A 117 5.40 9.02 -5.50
C ALA A 117 5.07 10.51 -5.42
N GLU A 118 5.83 11.37 -6.12
CA GLU A 118 5.56 12.81 -6.16
C GLU A 118 4.18 13.11 -6.75
N LYS A 119 3.77 12.38 -7.78
CA LYS A 119 2.42 12.53 -8.35
C LYS A 119 1.35 12.16 -7.33
N VAL A 120 1.56 11.04 -6.61
CA VAL A 120 0.62 10.61 -5.57
C VAL A 120 0.54 11.65 -4.46
N PHE A 121 1.68 12.17 -4.01
CA PHE A 121 1.71 13.20 -2.98
C PHE A 121 0.93 14.44 -3.41
N ALA A 122 1.13 14.89 -4.66
CA ALA A 122 0.42 16.05 -5.20
C ALA A 122 -1.09 15.83 -5.24
N GLU A 123 -1.53 14.64 -5.67
CA GLU A 123 -2.95 14.28 -5.70
C GLU A 123 -3.56 14.23 -4.30
N MET A 124 -2.85 13.66 -3.34
CA MET A 124 -3.31 13.57 -1.95
C MET A 124 -3.39 14.95 -1.30
N GLU A 125 -2.40 15.82 -1.53
CA GLU A 125 -2.40 17.19 -1.00
C GLU A 125 -3.53 18.02 -1.61
N ALA A 126 -3.82 17.85 -2.90
CA ALA A 126 -4.92 18.53 -3.57
C ALA A 126 -6.28 18.12 -2.99
N ALA A 127 -6.44 16.84 -2.69
CA ALA A 127 -7.68 16.30 -2.13
C ALA A 127 -7.84 16.61 -0.65
N ASN A 128 -6.72 16.66 0.11
CA ASN A 128 -6.71 16.87 1.56
C ASN A 128 -5.40 17.55 1.97
N PRO A 129 -5.36 18.90 2.02
CA PRO A 129 -4.15 19.63 2.36
C PRO A 129 -3.52 19.14 3.68
N GLY A 130 -2.21 18.93 3.67
CA GLY A 130 -1.45 18.44 4.81
C GLY A 130 -1.46 16.91 4.97
N SER A 131 -2.14 16.16 4.10
CA SER A 131 -2.29 14.72 4.26
C SER A 131 -0.97 13.95 4.24
N THR A 132 0.02 14.39 3.45
CA THR A 132 1.31 13.68 3.33
C THR A 132 2.32 14.10 4.40
N THR A 133 2.03 15.13 5.19
CA THR A 133 2.92 15.62 6.25
C THR A 133 2.41 15.29 7.67
N ARG A 134 1.14 14.89 7.82
CA ARG A 134 0.52 14.63 9.13
C ARG A 134 1.21 13.54 9.94
N ALA A 135 1.66 12.48 9.28
CA ALA A 135 2.33 11.37 9.98
C ALA A 135 3.64 11.84 10.64
N ARG A 136 4.38 12.73 9.98
CA ARG A 136 5.60 13.32 10.50
C ARG A 136 5.32 14.17 11.75
N ASP A 137 4.31 15.04 11.66
CA ASP A 137 3.93 15.90 12.77
C ASP A 137 3.48 15.07 13.98
N GLY A 138 2.71 14.02 13.74
CA GLY A 138 2.29 13.08 14.78
C GLY A 138 3.45 12.34 15.42
N ALA A 139 4.47 11.98 14.65
CA ALA A 139 5.64 11.27 15.14
C ALA A 139 6.54 12.13 16.04
N GLN A 140 6.48 13.44 15.88
CA GLN A 140 7.26 14.40 16.68
C GLN A 140 6.55 14.82 17.98
N GLY A 141 5.28 14.56 18.04
CA GLY A 141 4.47 14.81 19.23
C GLY A 141 4.50 13.65 20.18
#